data_11887aecf44e812ce96410a11819f741
#
_entry.id   11887aecf44e812ce96410a11819f741
#
_cell.length_a   1.000
_cell.length_b   1.000
_cell.length_c   1.000
_cell.angle_alpha   90.00
_cell.angle_beta   90.00
_cell.angle_gamma   90.00
#
_symmetry.space_group_name_H-M   'P 1'
#
loop_
_entity.id
_entity.type
_entity.pdbx_description
1 polymer ?
#
loop_
_entity_poly.entity_id
_entity_poly.type
_entity_poly.pdbx_seq_one_letter_code
_entity_poly.pdbx_strand_id
1 'polypeptide(L)'
;MVVVVRDGLLGMEFGSVHRLFGQARSEDGEPLYSVVTCTATPGPVRTDSDVSIVVERGLEAVADADTVIVPASDLDYGDDPVSDTALFQRIRPGTRIASICTGAFVLAAAGLLDGRRATTHWASAEQFRALYPQVRLEPNVLYTHDGDVLTAAGEASGIDLCLYMIRCDFGSAVANRVARGTVVPPHRSGGQAQYVAPPVRRSTASSIAAAQEWALERLHEPLSNEAFASSVSMSVRTFTRRFTAEVGVSPAKWIAQQRVQRAKELLENTDHTIDRVAAEAGFGTATSLRQQLMADIGVSPRAYRATWAGVTSSR
;
A
#
# COMPACT_ATOMS: atom_id res chain seq x y z
N MET A 1 -20.56 -3.92 -1.00
CA MET A 1 -19.43 -3.00 -1.27
C MET A 1 -19.76 -2.16 -2.48
N VAL A 2 -19.47 -0.87 -2.42
CA VAL A 2 -19.75 0.06 -3.53
C VAL A 2 -18.47 0.78 -3.94
N VAL A 3 -18.20 0.84 -5.25
CA VAL A 3 -17.11 1.60 -5.86
C VAL A 3 -17.72 2.85 -6.48
N VAL A 4 -17.34 4.01 -5.97
CA VAL A 4 -17.84 5.30 -6.46
C VAL A 4 -16.87 5.84 -7.49
N VAL A 5 -17.35 5.97 -8.72
CA VAL A 5 -16.53 6.42 -9.84
C VAL A 5 -16.97 7.81 -10.33
N ARG A 6 -16.00 8.52 -10.88
CA ARG A 6 -16.14 9.89 -11.39
C ARG A 6 -15.49 9.97 -12.77
N ASP A 7 -15.84 10.98 -13.54
CA ASP A 7 -15.16 11.27 -14.81
C ASP A 7 -13.65 11.34 -14.60
N GLY A 8 -12.89 10.87 -15.58
CA GLY A 8 -11.45 10.74 -15.50
C GLY A 8 -10.98 9.55 -14.65
N LEU A 9 -11.86 8.56 -14.43
CA LEU A 9 -11.56 7.36 -13.64
C LEU A 9 -10.28 6.67 -14.07
N LEU A 10 -9.37 6.41 -13.14
CA LEU A 10 -8.19 5.59 -13.41
C LEU A 10 -8.59 4.11 -13.57
N GLY A 11 -8.51 3.64 -14.81
CA GLY A 11 -9.02 2.32 -15.22
C GLY A 11 -8.35 1.17 -14.49
N MET A 12 -7.03 1.26 -14.21
CA MET A 12 -6.29 0.24 -13.47
C MET A 12 -6.82 0.07 -12.04
N GLU A 13 -7.06 1.16 -11.32
CA GLU A 13 -7.54 1.11 -9.94
C GLU A 13 -8.94 0.53 -9.84
N PHE A 14 -9.83 1.00 -10.71
CA PHE A 14 -11.19 0.47 -10.83
C PHE A 14 -11.20 -1.04 -11.13
N GLY A 15 -10.45 -1.46 -12.14
CA GLY A 15 -10.36 -2.86 -12.54
C GLY A 15 -9.77 -3.74 -11.44
N SER A 16 -8.79 -3.25 -10.71
CA SER A 16 -8.16 -3.94 -9.59
C SER A 16 -9.14 -4.22 -8.45
N VAL A 17 -9.95 -3.24 -8.05
CA VAL A 17 -10.97 -3.42 -7.01
C VAL A 17 -11.95 -4.52 -7.42
N HIS A 18 -12.55 -4.41 -8.59
CA HIS A 18 -13.51 -5.40 -9.09
C HIS A 18 -12.89 -6.79 -9.22
N ARG A 19 -11.65 -6.87 -9.72
CA ARG A 19 -10.94 -8.13 -9.90
C ARG A 19 -10.67 -8.83 -8.57
N LEU A 20 -10.14 -8.11 -7.59
CA LEU A 20 -9.71 -8.71 -6.32
C LEU A 20 -10.90 -9.14 -5.46
N PHE A 21 -11.86 -8.26 -5.25
CA PHE A 21 -13.04 -8.60 -4.45
C PHE A 21 -13.97 -9.58 -5.17
N GLY A 22 -14.08 -9.50 -6.50
CA GLY A 22 -14.86 -10.46 -7.29
C GLY A 22 -14.28 -11.87 -7.33
N GLN A 23 -12.97 -12.04 -7.04
CA GLN A 23 -12.32 -13.35 -6.91
C GLN A 23 -12.35 -13.93 -5.50
N ALA A 24 -12.72 -13.15 -4.50
CA ALA A 24 -12.79 -13.62 -3.12
C ALA A 24 -13.98 -14.57 -2.97
N ARG A 25 -13.68 -15.87 -2.74
CA ARG A 25 -14.66 -16.95 -2.64
C ARG A 25 -14.47 -17.71 -1.34
N SER A 26 -15.58 -18.27 -0.82
CA SER A 26 -15.56 -19.25 0.28
C SER A 26 -14.88 -20.56 -0.16
N GLU A 27 -14.80 -21.53 0.72
CA GLU A 27 -14.32 -22.88 0.40
C GLU A 27 -15.29 -23.61 -0.54
N ASP A 28 -16.57 -23.30 -0.44
CA ASP A 28 -17.64 -23.87 -1.29
C ASP A 28 -17.76 -23.13 -2.63
N GLY A 29 -16.93 -22.11 -2.89
CA GLY A 29 -16.92 -21.36 -4.14
C GLY A 29 -17.89 -20.17 -4.19
N GLU A 30 -18.64 -19.89 -3.13
CA GLU A 30 -19.59 -18.79 -3.08
C GLU A 30 -18.88 -17.42 -3.02
N PRO A 31 -19.40 -16.38 -3.70
CA PRO A 31 -18.87 -15.03 -3.62
C PRO A 31 -18.90 -14.49 -2.19
N LEU A 32 -17.78 -13.95 -1.71
CA LEU A 32 -17.69 -13.34 -0.38
C LEU A 32 -18.02 -11.84 -0.39
N TYR A 33 -18.01 -11.22 -1.56
CA TYR A 33 -18.38 -9.81 -1.74
C TYR A 33 -19.37 -9.65 -2.91
N SER A 34 -20.32 -8.75 -2.72
CA SER A 34 -21.09 -8.13 -3.80
C SER A 34 -20.47 -6.77 -4.10
N VAL A 35 -19.89 -6.60 -5.27
CA VAL A 35 -19.23 -5.34 -5.69
C VAL A 35 -20.10 -4.65 -6.71
N VAL A 36 -20.49 -3.42 -6.39
CA VAL A 36 -21.37 -2.58 -7.21
C VAL A 36 -20.66 -1.27 -7.54
N THR A 37 -20.81 -0.80 -8.77
CA THR A 37 -20.32 0.52 -9.20
C THR A 37 -21.45 1.53 -9.19
N CYS A 38 -21.18 2.75 -8.72
CA CYS A 38 -22.09 3.87 -8.83
C CYS A 38 -21.35 5.18 -9.19
N THR A 39 -22.10 6.16 -9.64
CA THR A 39 -21.60 7.50 -9.96
C THR A 39 -22.63 8.55 -9.55
N ALA A 40 -22.24 9.83 -9.49
CA ALA A 40 -23.14 10.91 -9.10
C ALA A 40 -24.33 11.05 -10.07
N THR A 41 -24.06 10.93 -11.37
CA THR A 41 -25.09 10.97 -12.42
C THR A 41 -24.93 9.72 -13.27
N PRO A 42 -25.91 8.77 -13.24
CA PRO A 42 -25.87 7.58 -14.08
C PRO A 42 -25.68 7.90 -15.56
N GLY A 43 -24.80 7.15 -16.22
CA GLY A 43 -24.47 7.36 -17.62
C GLY A 43 -23.02 6.98 -17.94
N PRO A 44 -22.48 7.50 -19.08
CA PRO A 44 -21.09 7.33 -19.44
C PRO A 44 -20.14 8.03 -18.46
N VAL A 45 -19.13 7.33 -17.99
CA VAL A 45 -18.03 7.86 -17.19
C VAL A 45 -16.76 7.68 -18.01
N ARG A 46 -16.05 8.77 -18.29
CA ARG A 46 -14.78 8.78 -19.01
C ARG A 46 -13.68 8.17 -18.11
N THR A 47 -12.78 7.40 -18.72
CA THR A 47 -11.57 6.92 -18.03
C THR A 47 -10.35 7.76 -18.41
N ASP A 48 -9.21 7.48 -17.77
CA ASP A 48 -7.88 8.01 -18.10
C ASP A 48 -7.31 7.53 -19.44
N SER A 49 -8.05 6.68 -20.14
CA SER A 49 -7.71 6.12 -21.45
C SER A 49 -8.75 6.47 -22.52
N ASP A 50 -8.67 5.82 -23.69
CA ASP A 50 -9.53 6.06 -24.85
C ASP A 50 -10.93 5.37 -24.74
N VAL A 51 -11.28 4.83 -23.55
CA VAL A 51 -12.56 4.16 -23.32
C VAL A 51 -13.41 4.89 -22.27
N SER A 52 -14.72 4.68 -22.34
CA SER A 52 -15.66 5.09 -21.28
C SER A 52 -16.42 3.87 -20.79
N ILE A 53 -16.81 3.88 -19.53
CA ILE A 53 -17.70 2.85 -18.96
C ILE A 53 -19.09 3.45 -18.78
N VAL A 54 -20.13 2.63 -18.93
CA VAL A 54 -21.50 3.04 -18.62
C VAL A 54 -21.85 2.57 -17.21
N VAL A 55 -22.20 3.50 -16.35
CA VAL A 55 -22.59 3.24 -14.95
C VAL A 55 -24.08 3.51 -14.79
N GLU A 56 -24.84 2.47 -14.47
CA GLU A 56 -26.30 2.53 -14.41
C GLU A 56 -26.84 3.01 -13.05
N ARG A 57 -26.02 2.93 -11.98
CA ARG A 57 -26.45 3.21 -10.60
C ARG A 57 -25.96 4.57 -10.13
N GLY A 58 -26.84 5.28 -9.44
CA GLY A 58 -26.55 6.54 -8.77
C GLY A 58 -26.03 6.35 -7.34
N LEU A 59 -25.87 7.49 -6.62
CA LEU A 59 -25.36 7.51 -5.25
C LEU A 59 -26.29 6.86 -4.21
N GLU A 60 -27.52 6.52 -4.56
CA GLU A 60 -28.42 5.73 -3.69
C GLU A 60 -27.81 4.37 -3.31
N ALA A 61 -26.93 3.82 -4.18
CA ALA A 61 -26.25 2.55 -3.92
C ALA A 61 -25.38 2.56 -2.67
N VAL A 62 -24.88 3.72 -2.21
CA VAL A 62 -24.01 3.82 -1.04
C VAL A 62 -24.77 3.68 0.28
N ALA A 63 -26.08 3.89 0.29
CA ALA A 63 -26.87 3.87 1.52
C ALA A 63 -26.87 2.49 2.22
N ASP A 64 -26.75 1.41 1.45
CA ASP A 64 -26.73 0.02 1.97
C ASP A 64 -25.35 -0.62 1.92
N ALA A 65 -24.31 0.15 1.64
CA ALA A 65 -22.94 -0.37 1.55
C ALA A 65 -22.32 -0.62 2.93
N ASP A 66 -21.67 -1.77 3.10
CA ASP A 66 -20.80 -2.03 4.25
C ASP A 66 -19.41 -1.43 4.04
N THR A 67 -19.04 -1.24 2.78
CA THR A 67 -17.77 -0.62 2.38
C THR A 67 -17.98 0.26 1.15
N VAL A 68 -17.43 1.46 1.17
CA VAL A 68 -17.36 2.39 0.05
C VAL A 68 -15.91 2.61 -0.35
N ILE A 69 -15.58 2.46 -1.63
CA ILE A 69 -14.23 2.70 -2.17
C ILE A 69 -14.30 3.83 -3.20
N VAL A 70 -13.40 4.80 -3.05
CA VAL A 70 -13.24 5.93 -3.97
C VAL A 70 -11.89 5.82 -4.68
N PRO A 71 -11.84 5.33 -5.93
CA PRO A 71 -10.65 5.37 -6.77
C PRO A 71 -10.27 6.79 -7.18
N ALA A 72 -9.06 6.96 -7.71
CA ALA A 72 -8.61 8.21 -8.30
C ALA A 72 -9.34 8.58 -9.59
N SER A 73 -9.26 9.87 -9.90
CA SER A 73 -9.62 10.45 -11.19
C SER A 73 -8.48 11.32 -11.69
N ASP A 74 -8.29 11.42 -13.02
CA ASP A 74 -7.35 12.33 -13.63
C ASP A 74 -7.70 13.80 -13.34
N LEU A 75 -8.96 14.09 -12.99
CA LEU A 75 -9.42 15.40 -12.59
C LEU A 75 -8.97 15.81 -11.18
N ASP A 76 -8.55 14.86 -10.35
CA ASP A 76 -8.07 15.15 -8.99
C ASP A 76 -6.71 15.87 -8.99
N TYR A 77 -6.00 15.91 -10.11
CA TYR A 77 -4.73 16.62 -10.27
C TYR A 77 -4.88 18.11 -10.60
N GLY A 78 -6.12 18.60 -10.73
CA GLY A 78 -6.42 19.99 -10.95
C GLY A 78 -6.28 20.87 -9.72
N ASP A 79 -6.30 22.21 -9.91
CA ASP A 79 -6.17 23.19 -8.83
C ASP A 79 -7.46 23.34 -7.99
N ASP A 80 -8.60 22.93 -8.51
CA ASP A 80 -9.89 22.99 -7.80
C ASP A 80 -10.10 21.74 -6.95
N PRO A 81 -10.32 21.88 -5.64
CA PRO A 81 -10.60 20.74 -4.78
C PRO A 81 -11.93 20.09 -5.23
N VAL A 82 -11.90 18.76 -5.32
CA VAL A 82 -13.09 17.97 -5.66
C VAL A 82 -14.20 18.22 -4.63
N SER A 83 -15.30 18.83 -5.07
CA SER A 83 -16.37 19.29 -4.17
C SER A 83 -17.54 18.30 -4.01
N ASP A 84 -17.45 17.07 -4.54
CA ASP A 84 -18.57 16.14 -4.52
C ASP A 84 -18.70 15.42 -3.16
N THR A 85 -19.06 16.22 -2.15
CA THR A 85 -19.28 15.73 -0.77
C THR A 85 -20.70 15.15 -0.58
N ALA A 86 -21.62 15.33 -1.53
CA ALA A 86 -23.00 14.83 -1.44
C ALA A 86 -23.06 13.29 -1.27
N LEU A 87 -22.06 12.58 -1.80
CA LEU A 87 -21.86 11.15 -1.61
C LEU A 87 -21.89 10.76 -0.13
N PHE A 88 -21.14 11.50 0.72
CA PHE A 88 -20.87 11.10 2.10
C PHE A 88 -22.07 11.34 3.04
N GLN A 89 -23.00 12.22 2.66
CA GLN A 89 -24.24 12.44 3.41
C GLN A 89 -25.19 11.23 3.39
N ARG A 90 -24.97 10.29 2.46
CA ARG A 90 -25.79 9.07 2.29
C ARG A 90 -25.17 7.84 2.95
N ILE A 91 -23.94 7.93 3.42
CA ILE A 91 -23.20 6.80 4.03
C ILE A 91 -23.70 6.59 5.46
N ARG A 92 -24.02 5.34 5.79
CA ARG A 92 -24.45 4.96 7.15
C ARG A 92 -23.28 5.04 8.13
N PRO A 93 -23.55 5.38 9.43
CA PRO A 93 -22.55 5.21 10.47
C PRO A 93 -22.04 3.76 10.55
N GLY A 94 -20.70 3.59 10.65
CA GLY A 94 -20.06 2.28 10.70
C GLY A 94 -19.73 1.68 9.32
N THR A 95 -20.09 2.33 8.21
CA THR A 95 -19.60 1.95 6.89
C THR A 95 -18.09 2.18 6.79
N ARG A 96 -17.36 1.17 6.35
CA ARG A 96 -15.93 1.29 6.07
C ARG A 96 -15.72 2.12 4.80
N ILE A 97 -14.83 3.10 4.86
CA ILE A 97 -14.55 3.99 3.74
C ILE A 97 -13.09 3.80 3.31
N ALA A 98 -12.86 3.61 2.04
CA ALA A 98 -11.52 3.48 1.49
C ALA A 98 -11.30 4.42 0.30
N SER A 99 -10.08 4.89 0.14
CA SER A 99 -9.64 5.60 -1.07
C SER A 99 -8.36 4.99 -1.64
N ILE A 100 -8.20 5.17 -2.94
CA ILE A 100 -6.99 4.78 -3.64
C ILE A 100 -6.44 6.04 -4.32
N CYS A 101 -5.12 6.27 -4.19
CA CYS A 101 -4.40 7.37 -4.84
C CYS A 101 -4.99 8.75 -4.46
N THR A 102 -5.33 9.56 -5.46
CA THR A 102 -5.93 10.88 -5.29
C THR A 102 -7.41 10.83 -4.87
N GLY A 103 -8.05 9.67 -4.84
CA GLY A 103 -9.34 9.50 -4.18
C GLY A 103 -9.35 9.96 -2.71
N ALA A 104 -8.17 10.05 -2.07
CA ALA A 104 -8.01 10.62 -0.72
C ALA A 104 -8.41 12.11 -0.65
N PHE A 105 -8.27 12.88 -1.74
CA PHE A 105 -8.69 14.28 -1.80
C PHE A 105 -10.21 14.41 -1.61
N VAL A 106 -10.97 13.49 -2.18
CA VAL A 106 -12.43 13.46 -2.04
C VAL A 106 -12.84 13.21 -0.59
N LEU A 107 -12.15 12.27 0.10
CA LEU A 107 -12.39 11.99 1.51
C LEU A 107 -12.00 13.17 2.40
N ALA A 108 -10.88 13.83 2.08
CA ALA A 108 -10.39 14.99 2.83
C ALA A 108 -11.32 16.21 2.65
N ALA A 109 -11.78 16.48 1.44
CA ALA A 109 -12.75 17.55 1.15
C ALA A 109 -14.07 17.36 1.91
N ALA A 110 -14.45 16.11 2.19
CA ALA A 110 -15.63 15.77 2.99
C ALA A 110 -15.36 15.80 4.51
N GLY A 111 -14.14 16.14 4.97
CA GLY A 111 -13.77 16.15 6.39
C GLY A 111 -13.57 14.76 7.02
N LEU A 112 -13.64 13.70 6.23
CA LEU A 112 -13.55 12.30 6.73
C LEU A 112 -12.15 11.91 7.18
N LEU A 113 -11.13 12.68 6.79
CA LEU A 113 -9.74 12.44 7.14
C LEU A 113 -9.21 13.35 8.27
N ASP A 114 -10.02 14.27 8.79
CA ASP A 114 -9.61 15.23 9.82
C ASP A 114 -9.12 14.53 11.08
N GLY A 115 -7.88 14.83 11.49
CA GLY A 115 -7.22 14.21 12.63
C GLY A 115 -6.81 12.75 12.44
N ARG A 116 -7.08 12.14 11.29
CA ARG A 116 -6.78 10.74 10.98
C ARG A 116 -5.46 10.59 10.22
N ARG A 117 -4.87 9.40 10.31
CA ARG A 117 -3.73 8.99 9.49
C ARG A 117 -4.23 8.64 8.09
N ALA A 118 -3.61 9.25 7.08
CA ALA A 118 -3.95 8.98 5.69
C ALA A 118 -2.71 8.98 4.79
N THR A 119 -2.82 8.38 3.63
CA THR A 119 -1.84 8.50 2.54
C THR A 119 -2.54 8.83 1.23
N THR A 120 -1.78 9.33 0.29
CA THR A 120 -2.19 9.59 -1.10
C THR A 120 -1.00 9.31 -2.02
N HIS A 121 -1.16 9.51 -3.31
CA HIS A 121 -0.06 9.36 -4.26
C HIS A 121 1.08 10.34 -3.92
N TRP A 122 2.31 9.85 -3.96
CA TRP A 122 3.50 10.63 -3.55
C TRP A 122 3.62 11.96 -4.29
N ALA A 123 3.30 11.99 -5.60
CA ALA A 123 3.39 13.21 -6.41
C ALA A 123 2.40 14.30 -5.96
N SER A 124 1.29 13.92 -5.34
CA SER A 124 0.25 14.83 -4.86
C SER A 124 0.37 15.15 -3.37
N ALA A 125 1.38 14.60 -2.67
CA ALA A 125 1.50 14.72 -1.22
C ALA A 125 1.70 16.16 -0.72
N GLU A 126 2.45 16.99 -1.46
CA GLU A 126 2.65 18.40 -1.10
C GLU A 126 1.37 19.22 -1.27
N GLN A 127 0.67 19.05 -2.38
CA GLN A 127 -0.63 19.68 -2.64
C GLN A 127 -1.66 19.24 -1.59
N PHE A 128 -1.74 17.94 -1.29
CA PHE A 128 -2.65 17.40 -0.29
C PHE A 128 -2.40 18.04 1.10
N ARG A 129 -1.14 18.13 1.51
CA ARG A 129 -0.76 18.74 2.80
C ARG A 129 -1.12 20.23 2.88
N ALA A 130 -0.97 20.94 1.77
CA ALA A 130 -1.32 22.36 1.70
C ALA A 130 -2.83 22.60 1.80
N LEU A 131 -3.64 21.75 1.14
CA LEU A 131 -5.09 21.87 1.12
C LEU A 131 -5.76 21.33 2.41
N TYR A 132 -5.21 20.28 3.01
CA TYR A 132 -5.81 19.58 4.15
C TYR A 132 -4.83 19.44 5.32
N PRO A 133 -4.41 20.56 5.96
CA PRO A 133 -3.40 20.55 7.03
C PRO A 133 -3.85 19.82 8.31
N GLN A 134 -5.15 19.59 8.49
CA GLN A 134 -5.71 18.84 9.61
C GLN A 134 -5.53 17.32 9.47
N VAL A 135 -5.18 16.80 8.29
CA VAL A 135 -4.96 15.39 8.05
C VAL A 135 -3.52 14.99 8.45
N ARG A 136 -3.38 13.88 9.16
CA ARG A 136 -2.06 13.32 9.49
C ARG A 136 -1.51 12.54 8.30
N LEU A 137 -1.01 13.27 7.30
CA LEU A 137 -0.52 12.66 6.07
C LEU A 137 0.77 11.89 6.29
N GLU A 138 0.78 10.60 5.90
CA GLU A 138 1.94 9.71 5.84
C GLU A 138 2.31 9.45 4.36
N PRO A 139 3.11 10.30 3.70
CA PRO A 139 3.29 10.28 2.26
C PRO A 139 4.16 9.11 1.76
N ASN A 140 4.86 8.42 2.65
CA ASN A 140 5.83 7.39 2.30
C ASN A 140 5.35 5.95 2.60
N VAL A 141 4.05 5.74 2.80
CA VAL A 141 3.49 4.42 3.10
C VAL A 141 2.61 3.93 1.95
N LEU A 142 2.48 2.62 1.79
CA LEU A 142 1.62 2.04 0.74
C LEU A 142 0.15 2.25 1.04
N TYR A 143 -0.26 2.04 2.29
CA TYR A 143 -1.62 2.28 2.76
C TYR A 143 -1.66 2.51 4.27
N THR A 144 -2.71 3.17 4.71
CA THR A 144 -3.04 3.37 6.13
C THR A 144 -4.37 2.71 6.46
N HIS A 145 -4.56 2.40 7.75
CA HIS A 145 -5.82 1.98 8.32
C HIS A 145 -5.98 2.73 9.64
N ASP A 146 -7.02 3.54 9.76
CA ASP A 146 -7.31 4.34 10.95
C ASP A 146 -8.83 4.28 11.24
N GLY A 147 -9.21 3.36 12.13
CA GLY A 147 -10.60 3.11 12.47
C GLY A 147 -11.39 2.49 11.31
N ASP A 148 -12.36 3.21 10.82
CA ASP A 148 -13.22 2.83 9.69
C ASP A 148 -12.74 3.38 8.33
N VAL A 149 -11.62 4.12 8.34
CA VAL A 149 -11.07 4.75 7.14
C VAL A 149 -9.74 4.11 6.73
N LEU A 150 -9.63 3.80 5.45
CA LEU A 150 -8.42 3.25 4.84
C LEU A 150 -8.03 4.09 3.62
N THR A 151 -6.75 4.36 3.44
CA THR A 151 -6.26 5.06 2.24
C THR A 151 -5.04 4.35 1.68
N ALA A 152 -4.92 4.27 0.35
CA ALA A 152 -3.76 3.72 -0.34
C ALA A 152 -3.10 4.76 -1.24
N ALA A 153 -1.80 4.61 -1.44
CA ALA A 153 -1.00 5.52 -2.27
C ALA A 153 -1.33 5.46 -3.77
N GLY A 154 -2.05 4.44 -4.21
CA GLY A 154 -2.46 4.29 -5.60
C GLY A 154 -1.74 3.18 -6.35
N GLU A 155 -2.17 2.94 -7.58
CA GLU A 155 -1.61 1.93 -8.46
C GLU A 155 -1.51 0.55 -7.78
N ALA A 156 -0.33 -0.07 -7.81
CA ALA A 156 -0.09 -1.37 -7.17
C ALA A 156 -0.34 -1.38 -5.65
N SER A 157 -0.29 -0.24 -4.95
CA SER A 157 -0.62 -0.18 -3.52
C SER A 157 -2.13 -0.26 -3.24
N GLY A 158 -2.96 0.07 -4.23
CA GLY A 158 -4.39 -0.20 -4.19
C GLY A 158 -4.71 -1.69 -4.14
N ILE A 159 -3.92 -2.50 -4.87
CA ILE A 159 -3.99 -3.97 -4.80
C ILE A 159 -3.66 -4.47 -3.38
N ASP A 160 -2.61 -3.92 -2.76
CA ASP A 160 -2.23 -4.29 -1.39
C ASP A 160 -3.31 -3.95 -0.37
N LEU A 161 -3.92 -2.78 -0.51
CA LEU A 161 -5.04 -2.39 0.34
C LEU A 161 -6.22 -3.35 0.18
N CYS A 162 -6.61 -3.70 -1.04
CA CYS A 162 -7.69 -4.66 -1.29
C CYS A 162 -7.38 -6.02 -0.67
N LEU A 163 -6.17 -6.55 -0.85
CA LEU A 163 -5.73 -7.81 -0.25
C LEU A 163 -5.70 -7.73 1.29
N TYR A 164 -5.27 -6.59 1.84
CA TYR A 164 -5.34 -6.35 3.28
C TYR A 164 -6.77 -6.37 3.80
N MET A 165 -7.72 -5.71 3.11
CA MET A 165 -9.14 -5.72 3.47
C MET A 165 -9.72 -7.13 3.44
N ILE A 166 -9.46 -7.90 2.36
CA ILE A 166 -9.90 -9.31 2.24
C ILE A 166 -9.31 -10.15 3.37
N ARG A 167 -8.07 -9.90 3.76
CA ARG A 167 -7.41 -10.60 4.88
C ARG A 167 -8.07 -10.28 6.21
N CYS A 168 -8.42 -9.02 6.46
CA CYS A 168 -9.12 -8.62 7.68
C CYS A 168 -10.51 -9.25 7.76
N ASP A 169 -11.22 -9.33 6.63
CA ASP A 169 -12.60 -9.80 6.58
C ASP A 169 -12.70 -11.34 6.60
N PHE A 170 -11.84 -12.05 5.86
CA PHE A 170 -11.97 -13.49 5.61
C PHE A 170 -10.68 -14.29 5.82
N GLY A 171 -9.65 -13.67 6.38
CA GLY A 171 -8.40 -14.32 6.76
C GLY A 171 -7.39 -14.48 5.61
N SER A 172 -6.19 -14.92 6.00
CA SER A 172 -5.03 -15.01 5.09
C SER A 172 -5.23 -16.05 3.98
N ALA A 173 -5.96 -17.13 4.21
CA ALA A 173 -6.17 -18.16 3.21
C ALA A 173 -6.92 -17.62 1.99
N VAL A 174 -7.99 -16.84 2.20
CA VAL A 174 -8.76 -16.21 1.11
C VAL A 174 -7.90 -15.18 0.39
N ALA A 175 -7.26 -14.27 1.14
CA ALA A 175 -6.40 -13.24 0.55
C ALA A 175 -5.27 -13.84 -0.31
N ASN A 176 -4.63 -14.92 0.15
CA ASN A 176 -3.58 -15.60 -0.60
C ASN A 176 -4.09 -16.28 -1.87
N ARG A 177 -5.31 -16.84 -1.87
CA ARG A 177 -5.93 -17.39 -3.10
C ARG A 177 -6.18 -16.29 -4.12
N VAL A 178 -6.73 -15.16 -3.69
CA VAL A 178 -6.97 -13.98 -4.55
C VAL A 178 -5.66 -13.43 -5.12
N ALA A 179 -4.64 -13.24 -4.29
CA ALA A 179 -3.33 -12.77 -4.71
C ALA A 179 -2.70 -13.68 -5.78
N ARG A 180 -2.78 -15.01 -5.57
CA ARG A 180 -2.30 -16.00 -6.55
C ARG A 180 -3.05 -15.91 -7.87
N GLY A 181 -4.39 -15.79 -7.83
CA GLY A 181 -5.22 -15.63 -9.03
C GLY A 181 -5.00 -14.32 -9.78
N THR A 182 -4.39 -13.33 -9.12
CA THR A 182 -4.04 -12.02 -9.70
C THR A 182 -2.54 -11.93 -10.04
N VAL A 183 -1.75 -12.97 -9.69
CA VAL A 183 -0.29 -13.03 -9.94
C VAL A 183 0.46 -11.89 -9.24
N VAL A 184 0.08 -11.58 -8.00
CA VAL A 184 0.72 -10.55 -7.16
C VAL A 184 1.17 -11.15 -5.83
N PRO A 185 2.17 -10.54 -5.15
CA PRO A 185 2.54 -10.94 -3.80
C PRO A 185 1.32 -10.89 -2.85
N PRO A 186 1.11 -11.89 -1.99
CA PRO A 186 -0.07 -11.95 -1.13
C PRO A 186 -0.06 -10.88 -0.03
N HIS A 187 1.09 -10.28 0.23
CA HIS A 187 1.24 -9.29 1.28
C HIS A 187 2.42 -8.37 1.02
N ARG A 188 2.13 -7.06 1.02
CA ARG A 188 3.10 -6.00 1.31
C ARG A 188 2.59 -5.23 2.54
N SER A 189 3.51 -4.89 3.46
CA SER A 189 3.15 -4.11 4.64
C SER A 189 2.71 -2.70 4.25
N GLY A 190 1.60 -2.21 4.80
CA GLY A 190 1.13 -0.84 4.54
C GLY A 190 2.18 0.23 4.87
N GLY A 191 2.99 0.00 5.91
CA GLY A 191 4.09 0.90 6.28
C GLY A 191 5.35 0.77 5.41
N GLN A 192 5.35 -0.07 4.36
CA GLN A 192 6.43 -0.11 3.38
C GLN A 192 6.43 1.18 2.57
N ALA A 193 7.63 1.72 2.26
CA ALA A 193 7.75 2.93 1.46
C ALA A 193 7.17 2.75 0.05
N GLN A 194 6.51 3.79 -0.45
CA GLN A 194 6.18 3.88 -1.87
C GLN A 194 7.48 3.82 -2.68
N TYR A 195 7.45 3.17 -3.84
CA TYR A 195 8.58 3.18 -4.76
C TYR A 195 8.68 4.56 -5.43
N VAL A 196 9.27 5.49 -4.71
CA VAL A 196 9.55 6.83 -5.23
C VAL A 196 10.99 6.80 -5.70
N ALA A 197 11.23 6.95 -7.00
CA ALA A 197 12.55 7.34 -7.47
C ALA A 197 12.84 8.68 -6.77
N PRO A 198 14.01 8.83 -6.09
CA PRO A 198 14.34 10.10 -5.50
C PRO A 198 14.22 11.16 -6.60
N PRO A 199 13.59 12.31 -6.32
CA PRO A 199 13.47 13.36 -7.33
C PRO A 199 14.87 13.62 -7.87
N VAL A 200 15.02 13.57 -9.20
CA VAL A 200 16.30 13.91 -9.85
C VAL A 200 16.54 15.39 -9.65
N ARG A 201 16.86 15.77 -8.42
CA ARG A 201 17.55 17.01 -8.15
C ARG A 201 18.95 16.81 -8.73
N ARG A 202 19.21 17.41 -9.87
CA ARG A 202 20.56 17.71 -10.32
C ARG A 202 21.22 18.62 -9.28
N SER A 203 21.64 18.03 -8.17
CA SER A 203 22.70 18.52 -7.28
C SER A 203 22.97 17.42 -6.24
N THR A 204 24.18 16.86 -6.25
CA THR A 204 24.80 16.01 -5.22
C THR A 204 23.85 15.00 -4.57
N ALA A 205 24.06 13.70 -4.84
CA ALA A 205 23.36 12.62 -4.15
C ALA A 205 23.18 12.98 -2.68
N SER A 206 21.93 12.96 -2.18
CA SER A 206 21.71 13.27 -0.77
C SER A 206 22.57 12.31 0.03
N SER A 207 23.23 12.78 1.06
CA SER A 207 24.05 11.94 1.91
C SER A 207 23.27 10.75 2.50
N ILE A 208 21.93 10.88 2.58
CA ILE A 208 21.04 9.81 3.05
C ILE A 208 20.87 8.73 1.96
N ALA A 209 20.71 9.09 0.68
CA ALA A 209 20.66 8.12 -0.41
C ALA A 209 21.98 7.33 -0.52
N ALA A 210 23.13 7.99 -0.41
CA ALA A 210 24.43 7.32 -0.39
C ALA A 210 24.57 6.35 0.81
N ALA A 211 24.04 6.74 1.97
CA ALA A 211 24.01 5.84 3.12
C ALA A 211 23.13 4.61 2.88
N GLN A 212 21.96 4.79 2.25
CA GLN A 212 21.07 3.67 1.90
C GLN A 212 21.74 2.70 0.94
N GLU A 213 22.40 3.18 -0.12
CA GLU A 213 23.17 2.34 -1.05
C GLU A 213 24.26 1.57 -0.34
N TRP A 214 25.06 2.26 0.52
CA TRP A 214 26.10 1.63 1.33
C TRP A 214 25.55 0.51 2.23
N ALA A 215 24.38 0.71 2.84
CA ALA A 215 23.76 -0.27 3.72
C ALA A 215 23.17 -1.47 2.94
N LEU A 216 22.59 -1.24 1.75
CA LEU A 216 22.04 -2.32 0.91
C LEU A 216 23.11 -3.33 0.48
N GLU A 217 24.31 -2.85 0.16
CA GLU A 217 25.45 -3.72 -0.17
C GLU A 217 25.91 -4.58 1.02
N ARG A 218 25.62 -4.15 2.25
CA ARG A 218 26.12 -4.74 3.52
C ARG A 218 25.02 -5.27 4.43
N LEU A 219 23.82 -5.55 3.90
CA LEU A 219 22.68 -6.01 4.72
C LEU A 219 22.97 -7.27 5.53
N HIS A 220 23.87 -8.14 5.02
CA HIS A 220 24.32 -9.37 5.69
C HIS A 220 25.24 -9.12 6.89
N GLU A 221 25.82 -7.93 7.00
CA GLU A 221 26.73 -7.54 8.08
C GLU A 221 25.97 -6.95 9.29
N PRO A 222 26.58 -6.95 10.49
CA PRO A 222 26.06 -6.18 11.62
C PRO A 222 26.10 -4.67 11.30
N LEU A 223 24.96 -4.06 11.05
CA LEU A 223 24.84 -2.63 10.77
C LEU A 223 24.40 -1.89 12.03
N SER A 224 25.34 -1.19 12.68
CA SER A 224 25.00 -0.27 13.78
C SER A 224 24.60 1.12 13.24
N ASN A 225 23.85 1.88 14.05
CA ASN A 225 23.52 3.26 13.70
C ASN A 225 24.77 4.15 13.58
N GLU A 226 25.83 3.84 14.32
CA GLU A 226 27.13 4.51 14.26
C GLU A 226 27.80 4.27 12.90
N ALA A 227 27.89 3.00 12.47
CA ALA A 227 28.47 2.64 11.18
C ALA A 227 27.65 3.29 10.02
N PHE A 228 26.32 3.26 10.12
CA PHE A 228 25.43 3.82 9.13
C PHE A 228 25.57 5.36 9.03
N ALA A 229 25.66 6.07 10.16
CA ALA A 229 25.90 7.51 10.19
C ALA A 229 27.32 7.89 9.70
N SER A 230 28.33 7.06 10.07
CA SER A 230 29.73 7.29 9.68
C SER A 230 29.96 7.11 8.19
N SER A 231 29.18 6.26 7.50
CA SER A 231 29.29 6.05 6.05
C SER A 231 29.09 7.36 5.24
N VAL A 232 28.45 8.34 5.85
CA VAL A 232 28.18 9.67 5.25
C VAL A 232 28.70 10.82 6.10
N SER A 233 29.67 10.56 6.98
CA SER A 233 30.34 11.55 7.81
C SER A 233 29.40 12.37 8.70
N MET A 234 28.35 11.77 9.23
CA MET A 234 27.39 12.40 10.13
C MET A 234 27.46 11.86 11.55
N SER A 235 27.12 12.70 12.55
CA SER A 235 26.80 12.18 13.89
C SER A 235 25.51 11.37 13.86
N VAL A 236 25.40 10.35 14.73
CA VAL A 236 24.20 9.49 14.85
C VAL A 236 22.93 10.31 15.02
N ARG A 237 22.95 11.34 15.86
CA ARG A 237 21.81 12.25 16.10
C ARG A 237 21.38 12.99 14.82
N THR A 238 22.33 13.55 14.08
CA THR A 238 22.05 14.29 12.84
C THR A 238 21.53 13.33 11.78
N PHE A 239 22.20 12.19 11.63
CA PHE A 239 21.81 11.14 10.69
C PHE A 239 20.39 10.65 10.94
N THR A 240 20.08 10.19 12.17
CA THR A 240 18.76 9.65 12.52
C THR A 240 17.64 10.67 12.24
N ARG A 241 17.86 11.94 12.61
CA ARG A 241 16.88 13.00 12.34
C ARG A 241 16.65 13.20 10.85
N ARG A 242 17.74 13.32 10.06
CA ARG A 242 17.65 13.51 8.60
C ARG A 242 17.08 12.31 7.91
N PHE A 243 17.55 11.10 8.26
CA PHE A 243 17.07 9.86 7.70
C PHE A 243 15.56 9.71 7.94
N THR A 244 15.08 9.94 9.15
CA THR A 244 13.65 9.86 9.46
C THR A 244 12.84 10.92 8.72
N ALA A 245 13.38 12.13 8.55
CA ALA A 245 12.71 13.20 7.79
C ALA A 245 12.64 12.90 6.28
N GLU A 246 13.69 12.30 5.70
CA GLU A 246 13.76 11.99 4.26
C GLU A 246 13.10 10.65 3.91
N VAL A 247 13.23 9.62 4.79
CA VAL A 247 12.79 8.24 4.52
C VAL A 247 11.46 7.89 5.20
N GLY A 248 11.04 8.68 6.20
CA GLY A 248 9.78 8.49 6.91
C GLY A 248 9.82 7.45 8.04
N VAL A 249 10.91 6.68 8.17
CA VAL A 249 11.10 5.68 9.23
C VAL A 249 12.49 5.78 9.82
N SER A 250 12.70 5.25 11.04
CA SER A 250 14.04 5.24 11.65
C SER A 250 15.02 4.35 10.86
N PRO A 251 16.34 4.65 10.89
CA PRO A 251 17.36 3.83 10.22
C PRO A 251 17.28 2.34 10.56
N ALA A 252 17.11 2.01 11.84
CA ALA A 252 17.01 0.62 12.30
C ALA A 252 15.76 -0.08 11.74
N LYS A 253 14.61 0.61 11.71
CA LYS A 253 13.36 0.08 11.11
C LYS A 253 13.54 -0.15 9.62
N TRP A 254 14.17 0.78 8.93
CA TRP A 254 14.43 0.66 7.49
C TRP A 254 15.35 -0.55 7.18
N ILE A 255 16.47 -0.72 7.92
CA ILE A 255 17.36 -1.90 7.77
C ILE A 255 16.57 -3.20 8.00
N ALA A 256 15.73 -3.26 9.04
CA ALA A 256 14.91 -4.45 9.30
C ALA A 256 13.97 -4.76 8.13
N GLN A 257 13.35 -3.76 7.52
CA GLN A 257 12.50 -3.92 6.34
C GLN A 257 13.30 -4.44 5.13
N GLN A 258 14.49 -3.88 4.85
CA GLN A 258 15.34 -4.35 3.75
C GLN A 258 15.79 -5.80 3.94
N ARG A 259 16.15 -6.19 5.18
CA ARG A 259 16.50 -7.57 5.51
C ARG A 259 15.33 -8.53 5.33
N VAL A 260 14.10 -8.13 5.69
CA VAL A 260 12.91 -8.93 5.43
C VAL A 260 12.71 -9.12 3.92
N GLN A 261 12.85 -8.07 3.15
CA GLN A 261 12.72 -8.16 1.70
C GLN A 261 13.77 -9.10 1.10
N ARG A 262 15.03 -8.97 1.53
CA ARG A 262 16.11 -9.88 1.10
C ARG A 262 15.84 -11.34 1.50
N ALA A 263 15.30 -11.57 2.70
CA ALA A 263 14.93 -12.92 3.14
C ALA A 263 13.80 -13.52 2.28
N LYS A 264 12.80 -12.72 1.89
CA LYS A 264 11.74 -13.14 0.96
C LYS A 264 12.32 -13.57 -0.38
N GLU A 265 13.17 -12.76 -0.98
CA GLU A 265 13.85 -13.08 -2.25
C GLU A 265 14.64 -14.40 -2.18
N LEU A 266 15.39 -14.61 -1.09
CA LEU A 266 16.15 -15.84 -0.87
C LEU A 266 15.24 -17.07 -0.67
N LEU A 267 14.11 -16.90 0.03
CA LEU A 267 13.12 -17.96 0.22
C LEU A 267 12.40 -18.37 -1.06
N GLU A 268 12.18 -17.42 -1.96
CA GLU A 268 11.49 -17.61 -3.25
C GLU A 268 12.41 -18.22 -4.30
N ASN A 269 13.67 -17.79 -4.35
CA ASN A 269 14.57 -18.06 -5.46
C ASN A 269 15.69 -19.08 -5.14
N THR A 270 15.74 -19.60 -3.90
CA THR A 270 16.79 -20.57 -3.50
C THR A 270 16.25 -21.68 -2.61
N ASP A 271 16.93 -22.83 -2.62
CA ASP A 271 16.70 -23.94 -1.69
C ASP A 271 17.54 -23.84 -0.40
N HIS A 272 18.10 -22.66 -0.10
CA HIS A 272 18.92 -22.46 1.09
C HIS A 272 18.16 -22.83 2.36
N THR A 273 18.86 -23.40 3.35
CA THR A 273 18.27 -23.65 4.67
C THR A 273 17.82 -22.33 5.30
N ILE A 274 16.87 -22.40 6.22
CA ILE A 274 16.36 -21.19 6.91
C ILE A 274 17.49 -20.49 7.68
N ASP A 275 18.46 -21.24 8.22
CA ASP A 275 19.63 -20.68 8.89
C ASP A 275 20.52 -19.91 7.91
N ARG A 276 20.73 -20.45 6.72
CA ARG A 276 21.50 -19.78 5.67
C ARG A 276 20.78 -18.54 5.16
N VAL A 277 19.48 -18.61 4.93
CA VAL A 277 18.66 -17.42 4.56
C VAL A 277 18.77 -16.34 5.64
N ALA A 278 18.68 -16.71 6.92
CA ALA A 278 18.84 -15.77 8.02
C ALA A 278 20.20 -15.07 8.01
N ALA A 279 21.27 -15.83 7.80
CA ALA A 279 22.63 -15.29 7.72
C ALA A 279 22.81 -14.35 6.52
N GLU A 280 22.40 -14.76 5.31
CA GLU A 280 22.56 -13.99 4.08
C GLU A 280 21.66 -12.75 4.04
N ALA A 281 20.52 -12.79 4.75
CA ALA A 281 19.64 -11.63 4.91
C ALA A 281 20.03 -10.72 6.09
N GLY A 282 21.05 -11.08 6.89
CA GLY A 282 21.57 -10.26 7.99
C GLY A 282 20.81 -10.36 9.30
N PHE A 283 20.03 -11.43 9.52
CA PHE A 283 19.32 -11.65 10.80
C PHE A 283 20.19 -12.33 11.88
N GLY A 284 21.33 -12.83 11.53
CA GLY A 284 22.22 -13.54 12.44
C GLY A 284 21.70 -14.92 12.88
N THR A 285 20.40 -15.09 13.15
CA THR A 285 19.80 -16.37 13.56
C THR A 285 18.46 -16.62 12.87
N ALA A 286 18.14 -17.90 12.64
CA ALA A 286 16.83 -18.31 12.12
C ALA A 286 15.66 -17.91 13.05
N THR A 287 15.91 -17.81 14.36
CA THR A 287 14.91 -17.36 15.33
C THR A 287 14.55 -15.89 15.10
N SER A 288 15.55 -15.03 14.92
CA SER A 288 15.36 -13.61 14.62
C SER A 288 14.59 -13.42 13.29
N LEU A 289 14.97 -14.18 12.25
CA LEU A 289 14.23 -14.19 10.98
C LEU A 289 12.76 -14.61 11.16
N ARG A 290 12.49 -15.69 11.93
CA ARG A 290 11.12 -16.14 12.17
C ARG A 290 10.29 -15.09 12.88
N GLN A 291 10.82 -14.47 13.93
CA GLN A 291 10.12 -13.42 14.67
C GLN A 291 9.79 -12.23 13.77
N GLN A 292 10.77 -11.80 12.97
CA GLN A 292 10.58 -10.64 12.11
C GLN A 292 9.61 -10.92 10.95
N LEU A 293 9.69 -12.08 10.30
CA LEU A 293 8.71 -12.46 9.27
C LEU A 293 7.31 -12.61 9.86
N MET A 294 7.19 -13.22 11.03
CA MET A 294 5.89 -13.34 11.70
C MET A 294 5.30 -11.97 12.03
N ALA A 295 6.10 -11.01 12.48
CA ALA A 295 5.66 -9.66 12.76
C ALA A 295 5.29 -8.88 11.48
N ASP A 296 6.01 -9.11 10.37
CA ASP A 296 5.81 -8.38 9.11
C ASP A 296 4.65 -8.94 8.27
N ILE A 297 4.56 -10.26 8.14
CA ILE A 297 3.64 -10.93 7.20
C ILE A 297 2.78 -12.04 7.83
N GLY A 298 2.89 -12.29 9.14
CA GLY A 298 2.05 -13.25 9.85
C GLY A 298 2.30 -14.72 9.53
N VAL A 299 3.40 -15.07 8.84
CA VAL A 299 3.72 -16.45 8.47
C VAL A 299 5.18 -16.81 8.77
N SER A 300 5.45 -18.11 9.01
CA SER A 300 6.81 -18.59 9.20
C SER A 300 7.60 -18.65 7.88
N PRO A 301 8.96 -18.61 7.91
CA PRO A 301 9.78 -18.77 6.71
C PRO A 301 9.48 -20.05 5.92
N ARG A 302 9.19 -21.17 6.62
CA ARG A 302 8.82 -22.43 5.97
C ARG A 302 7.48 -22.34 5.28
N ALA A 303 6.47 -21.75 5.94
CA ALA A 303 5.15 -21.55 5.34
C ALA A 303 5.23 -20.59 4.15
N TYR A 304 6.03 -19.52 4.27
CA TYR A 304 6.28 -18.59 3.17
C TYR A 304 6.88 -19.33 1.95
N ARG A 305 7.97 -20.07 2.15
CA ARG A 305 8.58 -20.87 1.08
C ARG A 305 7.61 -21.85 0.46
N ALA A 306 6.87 -22.63 1.25
CA ALA A 306 5.90 -23.61 0.75
C ALA A 306 4.83 -22.97 -0.14
N THR A 307 4.50 -21.71 0.09
CA THR A 307 3.53 -20.96 -0.72
C THR A 307 4.14 -20.52 -2.06
N TRP A 308 5.46 -20.27 -2.12
CA TRP A 308 6.11 -19.62 -3.27
C TRP A 308 7.11 -20.47 -4.04
N ALA A 309 7.76 -21.45 -3.41
CA ALA A 309 8.74 -22.32 -4.07
C ALA A 309 8.13 -23.31 -5.11
N GLY A 310 6.81 -23.39 -5.23
CA GLY A 310 6.13 -24.28 -6.17
C GLY A 310 6.07 -23.81 -7.62
N VAL A 311 6.64 -22.65 -7.96
CA VAL A 311 6.50 -22.04 -9.30
C VAL A 311 7.74 -22.24 -10.17
N THR A 312 8.89 -22.59 -9.62
CA THR A 312 10.17 -22.66 -10.37
C THR A 312 10.64 -24.09 -10.72
N SER A 313 9.94 -25.16 -10.30
CA SER A 313 10.34 -26.56 -10.57
C SER A 313 9.57 -27.23 -11.70
N SER A 314 9.16 -26.50 -12.75
CA SER A 314 8.59 -27.08 -13.98
C SER A 314 9.20 -26.43 -15.21
N ARG A 315 10.51 -26.67 -15.41
CA ARG A 315 11.14 -26.62 -16.75
C ARG A 315 12.24 -27.65 -16.84
#